data_597c2b7bf718e77719a5967c15ae8efc
#
_entry.id   597c2b7bf718e77719a5967c15ae8efc
#
_cell.length_a   1.000
_cell.length_b   1.000
_cell.length_c   1.000
_cell.angle_alpha   90.00
_cell.angle_beta   90.00
_cell.angle_gamma   90.00
#
_symmetry.space_group_name_H-M   'P 1'
#
loop_
_entity.id
_entity.type
_entity.pdbx_description
1 polymer ?
#
loop_
_entity_poly.entity_id
_entity_poly.type
_entity_poly.pdbx_seq_one_letter_code
_entity_poly.pdbx_strand_id
1 'polypeptide(L)'
;MEAIEHEAEIDLLFVDIQIPGEMSGIDLARRIRETCLDMTIVFCTNYSEYVFEGYTVNALRYLKKPVSQEDINYCCSYVYNRLAIRNDHALTLFSGGKRYVLRYIEIRCIEARLRNLLFYTTLSDEPIRINARLADIESSLPRSLFVLCHRSYIVNIAHVRTLTRTECLLSNGESVPISRTYVSDINQAFDRYHQGGRLKNGLDSI
;
A
#
# COMPACT_ATOMS: atom_id res chain seq x y z
N MET A 1 -13.20 -24.52 -1.94
CA MET A 1 -12.93 -24.76 -0.49
C MET A 1 -11.58 -25.42 -0.25
N GLU A 2 -11.13 -26.35 -1.09
CA GLU A 2 -9.83 -27.05 -0.93
C GLU A 2 -8.59 -26.12 -0.85
N ALA A 3 -8.58 -24.98 -1.55
CA ALA A 3 -7.45 -24.05 -1.52
C ALA A 3 -7.29 -23.28 -0.19
N ILE A 4 -8.33 -23.25 0.64
CA ILE A 4 -8.32 -22.56 1.95
C ILE A 4 -7.89 -23.52 3.06
N GLU A 5 -8.00 -24.81 2.84
CA GLU A 5 -7.56 -25.86 3.78
C GLU A 5 -6.07 -26.20 3.67
N HIS A 6 -5.39 -25.73 2.61
CA HIS A 6 -3.96 -25.93 2.41
C HIS A 6 -3.22 -24.63 2.69
N GLU A 7 -2.85 -24.33 3.90
CA GLU A 7 -1.87 -23.32 4.38
C GLU A 7 -1.41 -22.21 3.37
N ALA A 8 -2.12 -22.06 2.25
CA ALA A 8 -1.88 -21.00 1.28
C ALA A 8 -2.48 -19.71 1.86
N GLU A 9 -1.64 -18.76 2.21
CA GLU A 9 -2.05 -17.42 2.60
C GLU A 9 -2.70 -16.73 1.40
N ILE A 10 -4.03 -16.67 1.41
CA ILE A 10 -4.81 -15.96 0.38
C ILE A 10 -5.18 -14.59 0.93
N ASP A 11 -4.62 -13.53 0.33
CA ASP A 11 -4.84 -12.15 0.73
C ASP A 11 -6.00 -11.48 -0.02
N LEU A 12 -6.29 -11.94 -1.24
CA LEU A 12 -7.31 -11.37 -2.12
C LEU A 12 -8.14 -12.48 -2.76
N LEU A 13 -9.46 -12.37 -2.63
CA LEU A 13 -10.42 -13.28 -3.23
C LEU A 13 -11.41 -12.51 -4.11
N PHE A 14 -11.46 -12.87 -5.39
CA PHE A 14 -12.56 -12.47 -6.28
C PHE A 14 -13.60 -13.56 -6.29
N VAL A 15 -14.85 -13.22 -5.98
CA VAL A 15 -15.93 -14.21 -5.90
C VAL A 15 -17.17 -13.72 -6.66
N ASP A 16 -17.78 -14.61 -7.46
CA ASP A 16 -19.11 -14.33 -8.00
C ASP A 16 -20.16 -14.53 -6.89
N ILE A 17 -21.17 -13.68 -6.85
CA ILE A 17 -22.31 -13.84 -5.96
C ILE A 17 -23.10 -15.10 -6.31
N GLN A 18 -23.30 -15.32 -7.62
CA GLN A 18 -23.96 -16.52 -8.13
C GLN A 18 -22.93 -17.58 -8.53
N ILE A 19 -22.61 -18.46 -7.63
CA ILE A 19 -21.82 -19.66 -7.89
C ILE A 19 -22.74 -20.87 -8.05
N PRO A 20 -22.45 -21.79 -8.97
CA PRO A 20 -23.23 -23.03 -9.08
C PRO A 20 -23.18 -23.83 -7.80
N GLY A 21 -24.34 -24.23 -7.26
CA GLY A 21 -24.44 -25.03 -6.06
C GLY A 21 -25.45 -24.48 -5.06
N GLU A 22 -25.47 -25.08 -3.86
CA GLU A 22 -26.39 -24.70 -2.78
C GLU A 22 -25.97 -23.44 -2.00
N MET A 23 -24.72 -22.99 -2.18
CA MET A 23 -24.12 -21.87 -1.45
C MET A 23 -23.92 -20.68 -2.39
N SER A 24 -24.37 -19.49 -1.98
CA SER A 24 -24.05 -18.25 -2.71
C SER A 24 -22.63 -17.77 -2.41
N GLY A 25 -22.06 -16.88 -3.27
CA GLY A 25 -20.78 -16.24 -2.99
C GLY A 25 -20.80 -15.38 -1.72
N ILE A 26 -21.96 -14.86 -1.33
CA ILE A 26 -22.13 -14.12 -0.08
C ILE A 26 -22.04 -15.04 1.13
N ASP A 27 -22.64 -16.24 1.06
CA ASP A 27 -22.55 -17.23 2.13
C ASP A 27 -21.12 -17.75 2.27
N LEU A 28 -20.42 -17.94 1.15
CA LEU A 28 -18.99 -18.25 1.15
C LEU A 28 -18.19 -17.15 1.86
N ALA A 29 -18.45 -15.88 1.53
CA ALA A 29 -17.77 -14.74 2.15
C ALA A 29 -18.04 -14.67 3.67
N ARG A 30 -19.27 -14.97 4.12
CA ARG A 30 -19.61 -15.03 5.55
C ARG A 30 -18.80 -16.10 6.27
N ARG A 31 -18.73 -17.32 5.71
CA ARG A 31 -17.91 -18.41 6.29
C ARG A 31 -16.43 -18.07 6.34
N ILE A 32 -15.90 -17.42 5.30
CA ILE A 32 -14.52 -16.95 5.30
C ILE A 32 -14.29 -15.95 6.44
N ARG A 33 -15.24 -15.04 6.69
CA ARG A 33 -15.13 -14.08 7.80
C ARG A 33 -15.11 -14.71 9.19
N GLU A 34 -15.65 -15.90 9.36
CA GLU A 34 -15.58 -16.63 10.63
C GLU A 34 -14.16 -17.08 10.97
N THR A 35 -13.32 -17.34 9.96
CA THR A 35 -11.96 -17.86 10.13
C THR A 35 -10.86 -16.90 9.71
N CYS A 36 -11.12 -16.08 8.69
CA CYS A 36 -10.16 -15.16 8.07
C CYS A 36 -10.73 -13.74 8.02
N LEU A 37 -10.59 -12.98 9.11
CA LEU A 37 -11.07 -11.60 9.20
C LEU A 37 -10.36 -10.66 8.23
N ASP A 38 -9.16 -10.99 7.86
CA ASP A 38 -8.21 -10.10 7.18
C ASP A 38 -8.13 -10.28 5.67
N MET A 39 -8.68 -11.37 5.12
CA MET A 39 -8.73 -11.61 3.68
C MET A 39 -9.53 -10.50 2.99
N THR A 40 -8.99 -9.94 1.92
CA THR A 40 -9.73 -8.97 1.11
C THR A 40 -10.67 -9.69 0.15
N ILE A 41 -11.96 -9.37 0.22
CA ILE A 41 -13.00 -9.97 -0.63
C ILE A 41 -13.50 -8.91 -1.60
N VAL A 42 -13.60 -9.29 -2.87
CA VAL A 42 -14.16 -8.49 -3.97
C VAL A 42 -15.22 -9.31 -4.68
N PHE A 43 -16.43 -8.80 -4.76
CA PHE A 43 -17.49 -9.46 -5.51
C PHE A 43 -17.45 -9.06 -6.99
N CYS A 44 -17.55 -10.06 -7.88
CA CYS A 44 -17.67 -9.87 -9.31
C CYS A 44 -19.01 -10.45 -9.77
N THR A 45 -19.97 -9.60 -10.16
CA THR A 45 -21.33 -10.06 -10.45
C THR A 45 -21.99 -9.26 -11.55
N ASN A 46 -22.99 -9.87 -12.20
CA ASN A 46 -23.90 -9.17 -13.12
C ASN A 46 -25.06 -8.44 -12.39
N TYR A 47 -25.23 -8.71 -11.11
CA TYR A 47 -26.39 -8.28 -10.32
C TYR A 47 -26.03 -7.17 -9.36
N SER A 48 -26.63 -6.00 -9.54
CA SER A 48 -26.42 -4.83 -8.67
C SER A 48 -27.27 -4.83 -7.40
N GLU A 49 -28.23 -5.76 -7.29
CA GLU A 49 -29.21 -5.81 -6.22
C GLU A 49 -28.62 -6.24 -4.87
N TYR A 50 -27.51 -6.97 -4.90
CA TYR A 50 -26.84 -7.55 -3.71
C TYR A 50 -25.80 -6.64 -3.07
N VAL A 51 -25.65 -5.41 -3.53
CA VAL A 51 -24.65 -4.46 -2.99
C VAL A 51 -24.83 -4.24 -1.49
N PHE A 52 -26.08 -4.21 -1.01
CA PHE A 52 -26.37 -4.02 0.42
C PHE A 52 -25.98 -5.20 1.31
N GLU A 53 -26.04 -6.43 0.80
CA GLU A 53 -25.68 -7.59 1.59
C GLU A 53 -24.17 -7.73 1.81
N GLY A 54 -23.36 -7.16 0.94
CA GLY A 54 -21.94 -7.20 1.06
C GLY A 54 -21.32 -6.27 2.12
N TYR A 55 -22.06 -5.28 2.57
CA TYR A 55 -21.65 -4.51 3.75
C TYR A 55 -21.50 -5.41 4.98
N THR A 56 -22.30 -6.49 5.07
CA THR A 56 -22.26 -7.44 6.19
C THR A 56 -20.99 -8.26 6.25
N VAL A 57 -20.29 -8.45 5.12
CA VAL A 57 -19.04 -9.22 5.01
C VAL A 57 -17.80 -8.36 4.82
N ASN A 58 -17.95 -7.02 4.92
CA ASN A 58 -16.86 -6.05 4.74
C ASN A 58 -16.06 -6.32 3.46
N ALA A 59 -16.76 -6.40 2.32
CA ALA A 59 -16.14 -6.53 1.01
C ALA A 59 -15.48 -5.22 0.58
N LEU A 60 -14.32 -5.29 -0.07
CA LEU A 60 -13.60 -4.12 -0.58
C LEU A 60 -14.39 -3.43 -1.69
N ARG A 61 -14.93 -4.20 -2.63
CA ARG A 61 -15.65 -3.68 -3.80
C ARG A 61 -16.64 -4.69 -4.38
N TYR A 62 -17.59 -4.11 -5.14
CA TYR A 62 -18.46 -4.81 -6.07
C TYR A 62 -18.09 -4.40 -7.49
N LEU A 63 -17.71 -5.37 -8.30
CA LEU A 63 -17.34 -5.17 -9.70
C LEU A 63 -18.42 -5.76 -10.58
N LYS A 64 -18.93 -4.96 -11.52
CA LYS A 64 -19.88 -5.45 -12.52
C LYS A 64 -19.10 -6.19 -13.62
N LYS A 65 -19.56 -7.36 -14.00
CA LYS A 65 -19.02 -8.08 -15.15
C LYS A 65 -19.42 -7.39 -16.48
N PRO A 66 -18.53 -7.31 -17.48
CA PRO A 66 -17.14 -7.78 -17.47
C PRO A 66 -16.23 -6.87 -16.63
N VAL A 67 -15.37 -7.48 -15.80
CA VAL A 67 -14.45 -6.75 -14.93
C VAL A 67 -13.33 -6.14 -15.77
N SER A 68 -13.06 -4.85 -15.56
CA SER A 68 -11.98 -4.16 -16.26
C SER A 68 -10.61 -4.50 -15.69
N GLN A 69 -9.56 -4.39 -16.52
CA GLN A 69 -8.18 -4.52 -16.04
C GLN A 69 -7.83 -3.46 -14.99
N GLU A 70 -8.41 -2.28 -15.10
CA GLU A 70 -8.20 -1.18 -14.13
C GLU A 70 -8.76 -1.55 -12.76
N ASP A 71 -9.95 -2.16 -12.69
CA ASP A 71 -10.55 -2.60 -11.43
C ASP A 71 -9.72 -3.72 -10.76
N ILE A 72 -9.21 -4.66 -11.56
CA ILE A 72 -8.31 -5.72 -11.06
C ILE A 72 -7.03 -5.09 -10.51
N ASN A 73 -6.39 -4.22 -11.28
CA ASN A 73 -5.16 -3.53 -10.87
C ASN A 73 -5.36 -2.73 -9.59
N TYR A 74 -6.52 -2.06 -9.46
CA TYR A 74 -6.89 -1.35 -8.24
C TYR A 74 -6.94 -2.29 -7.03
N CYS A 75 -7.68 -3.40 -7.13
CA CYS A 75 -7.83 -4.36 -6.03
C CYS A 75 -6.48 -4.98 -5.63
N CYS A 76 -5.66 -5.36 -6.61
CA CYS A 76 -4.32 -5.88 -6.36
C CYS A 76 -3.42 -4.84 -5.69
N SER A 77 -3.45 -3.58 -6.15
CA SER A 77 -2.67 -2.50 -5.54
C SER A 77 -3.12 -2.20 -4.12
N TYR A 78 -4.42 -2.23 -3.86
CA TYR A 78 -4.97 -2.04 -2.52
C TYR A 78 -4.44 -3.12 -1.55
N VAL A 79 -4.53 -4.39 -1.94
CA VAL A 79 -4.05 -5.51 -1.12
C VAL A 79 -2.55 -5.44 -0.94
N TYR A 80 -1.80 -5.19 -2.01
CA TYR A 80 -0.36 -5.04 -1.96
C TYR A 80 0.07 -3.94 -0.97
N ASN A 81 -0.58 -2.77 -1.02
CA ASN A 81 -0.32 -1.68 -0.08
C ASN A 81 -0.69 -2.07 1.36
N ARG A 82 -1.82 -2.78 1.54
CA ARG A 82 -2.25 -3.27 2.85
C ARG A 82 -1.27 -4.30 3.44
N LEU A 83 -0.77 -5.22 2.63
CA LEU A 83 0.25 -6.20 3.05
C LEU A 83 1.58 -5.52 3.37
N ALA A 84 1.97 -4.52 2.59
CA ALA A 84 3.17 -3.73 2.88
C ALA A 84 3.08 -2.97 4.22
N ILE A 85 1.86 -2.61 4.64
CA ILE A 85 1.58 -2.01 5.97
C ILE A 85 1.53 -3.08 7.06
N ARG A 86 1.12 -4.30 6.73
CA ARG A 86 0.93 -5.43 7.65
C ARG A 86 2.23 -6.20 7.86
N ASN A 87 3.12 -5.74 8.68
CA ASN A 87 4.09 -6.48 9.51
C ASN A 87 5.19 -7.37 8.91
N ASP A 88 5.14 -7.91 7.71
CA ASP A 88 6.15 -8.88 7.27
C ASP A 88 7.32 -8.27 6.49
N HIS A 89 7.26 -6.98 6.22
CA HIS A 89 8.31 -6.28 5.51
C HIS A 89 9.03 -5.30 6.44
N ALA A 90 10.06 -5.79 7.08
CA ALA A 90 10.97 -5.00 7.89
C ALA A 90 12.35 -4.96 7.27
N LEU A 91 12.98 -3.81 7.33
CA LEU A 91 14.37 -3.63 7.01
C LEU A 91 15.21 -3.92 8.25
N THR A 92 16.13 -4.87 8.14
CA THR A 92 17.12 -5.10 9.21
C THR A 92 18.38 -4.33 8.90
N LEU A 93 18.77 -3.46 9.84
CA LEU A 93 19.94 -2.59 9.73
C LEU A 93 20.92 -2.88 10.88
N PHE A 94 22.21 -2.68 10.62
CA PHE A 94 23.26 -2.84 11.62
C PHE A 94 24.05 -1.55 11.75
N SER A 95 24.19 -1.01 12.95
CA SER A 95 25.00 0.16 13.24
C SER A 95 25.48 0.18 14.68
N GLY A 96 26.76 0.52 14.87
CA GLY A 96 27.34 0.65 16.22
C GLY A 96 27.21 -0.62 17.07
N GLY A 97 27.25 -1.80 16.47
CA GLY A 97 27.06 -3.08 17.16
C GLY A 97 25.60 -3.39 17.53
N LYS A 98 24.65 -2.54 17.12
CA LYS A 98 23.22 -2.72 17.33
C LYS A 98 22.56 -3.22 16.06
N ARG A 99 21.56 -4.09 16.23
CA ARG A 99 20.63 -4.52 15.18
C ARG A 99 19.32 -3.77 15.33
N TYR A 100 18.91 -3.10 14.26
CA TYR A 100 17.62 -2.41 14.15
C TYR A 100 16.72 -3.20 13.22
N VAL A 101 15.49 -3.44 13.62
CA VAL A 101 14.44 -4.01 12.78
C VAL A 101 13.37 -2.94 12.64
N LEU A 102 13.26 -2.35 11.45
CA LEU A 102 12.34 -1.27 11.16
C LEU A 102 11.27 -1.77 10.19
N ARG A 103 10.03 -1.77 10.61
CA ARG A 103 8.91 -2.01 9.69
C ARG A 103 8.87 -0.88 8.65
N TYR A 104 8.56 -1.19 7.41
CA TYR A 104 8.54 -0.17 6.36
C TYR A 104 7.63 1.01 6.69
N ILE A 105 6.49 0.77 7.36
CA ILE A 105 5.59 1.84 7.80
C ILE A 105 6.19 2.75 8.89
N GLU A 106 7.22 2.32 9.58
CA GLU A 106 7.90 3.12 10.58
C GLU A 106 8.92 4.08 9.97
N ILE A 107 9.32 3.86 8.71
CA ILE A 107 10.30 4.70 8.01
C ILE A 107 9.57 5.80 7.25
N ARG A 108 9.79 7.06 7.61
CA ARG A 108 9.23 8.24 6.93
C ARG A 108 10.01 8.60 5.67
N CYS A 109 11.33 8.73 5.81
CA CYS A 109 12.24 8.99 4.71
C CYS A 109 13.67 8.56 5.06
N ILE A 110 14.51 8.47 4.05
CA ILE A 110 15.93 8.13 4.15
C ILE A 110 16.72 9.23 3.47
N GLU A 111 17.67 9.85 4.19
CA GLU A 111 18.56 10.88 3.68
C GLU A 111 19.98 10.33 3.51
N ALA A 112 20.57 10.50 2.34
CA ALA A 112 21.99 10.27 2.15
C ALA A 112 22.79 11.54 2.55
N ARG A 113 23.57 11.45 3.61
CA ARG A 113 24.38 12.54 4.12
C ARG A 113 25.83 12.10 4.32
N LEU A 114 26.73 12.63 3.47
CA LEU A 114 28.14 12.22 3.41
C LEU A 114 28.26 10.71 3.09
N ARG A 115 28.80 9.92 4.03
CA ARG A 115 28.97 8.46 3.90
C ARG A 115 27.92 7.65 4.65
N ASN A 116 26.87 8.32 5.16
CA ASN A 116 25.84 7.68 5.97
C ASN A 116 24.48 7.87 5.36
N LEU A 117 23.59 6.93 5.67
CA LEU A 117 22.16 7.07 5.52
C LEU A 117 21.55 7.39 6.87
N LEU A 118 20.65 8.36 6.88
CA LEU A 118 19.85 8.74 8.04
C LEU A 118 18.42 8.26 7.81
N PHE A 119 17.98 7.33 8.64
CA PHE A 119 16.61 6.83 8.61
C PHE A 119 15.77 7.62 9.59
N TYR A 120 14.87 8.44 9.08
CA TYR A 120 13.87 9.17 9.86
C TYR A 120 12.66 8.28 10.06
N THR A 121 12.34 7.99 11.33
CA THR A 121 11.30 7.02 11.69
C THR A 121 10.19 7.65 12.50
N THR A 122 9.08 6.94 12.65
CA THR A 122 7.99 7.30 13.56
C THR A 122 8.31 6.95 15.02
N LEU A 123 9.40 6.22 15.27
CA LEU A 123 9.76 5.72 16.59
C LEU A 123 10.55 6.72 17.42
N SER A 124 11.27 7.64 16.78
CA SER A 124 12.12 8.63 17.42
C SER A 124 12.30 9.84 16.51
N ASP A 125 12.52 11.01 17.14
CA ASP A 125 12.89 12.23 16.41
C ASP A 125 14.35 12.20 15.95
N GLU A 126 15.21 11.43 16.64
CA GLU A 126 16.59 11.23 16.21
C GLU A 126 16.67 10.17 15.11
N PRO A 127 17.33 10.47 13.97
CA PRO A 127 17.48 9.50 12.90
C PRO A 127 18.46 8.39 13.25
N ILE A 128 18.16 7.18 12.80
CA ILE A 128 19.10 6.05 12.88
C ILE A 128 20.14 6.22 11.77
N ARG A 129 21.41 6.26 12.16
CA ARG A 129 22.53 6.44 11.24
C ARG A 129 23.13 5.09 10.84
N ILE A 130 23.22 4.84 9.53
CA ILE A 130 23.77 3.62 8.94
C ILE A 130 24.88 4.00 7.96
N ASN A 131 26.01 3.33 8.03
CA ASN A 131 27.07 3.48 7.03
C ASN A 131 26.76 2.60 5.81
N ALA A 132 26.11 3.18 4.81
CA ALA A 132 25.72 2.55 3.56
C ALA A 132 25.53 3.60 2.46
N ARG A 133 25.37 3.15 1.21
CA ARG A 133 25.02 3.99 0.07
C ARG A 133 23.53 3.93 -0.21
N LEU A 134 22.96 5.01 -0.73
CA LEU A 134 21.55 5.09 -1.05
C LEU A 134 21.14 4.01 -2.09
N ALA A 135 21.98 3.79 -3.10
CA ALA A 135 21.73 2.80 -4.13
C ALA A 135 21.65 1.35 -3.59
N ASP A 136 22.44 1.05 -2.55
CA ASP A 136 22.44 -0.29 -1.94
C ASP A 136 21.11 -0.58 -1.22
N ILE A 137 20.52 0.45 -0.60
CA ILE A 137 19.25 0.34 0.11
C ILE A 137 18.06 0.43 -0.86
N GLU A 138 18.13 1.28 -1.88
CA GLU A 138 17.04 1.49 -2.84
C GLU A 138 16.58 0.18 -3.47
N SER A 139 17.53 -0.70 -3.81
CA SER A 139 17.22 -1.99 -4.45
C SER A 139 16.51 -2.98 -3.52
N SER A 140 16.63 -2.81 -2.20
CA SER A 140 16.00 -3.67 -1.18
C SER A 140 14.67 -3.15 -0.67
N LEU A 141 14.30 -1.91 -1.05
CA LEU A 141 13.04 -1.30 -0.62
C LEU A 141 11.91 -1.57 -1.63
N PRO A 142 10.68 -1.81 -1.17
CA PRO A 142 9.53 -1.98 -2.05
C PRO A 142 9.20 -0.66 -2.78
N ARG A 143 9.28 -0.69 -4.10
CA ARG A 143 8.99 0.48 -4.98
C ARG A 143 7.55 0.99 -4.89
N SER A 144 6.65 0.22 -4.32
CA SER A 144 5.27 0.65 -4.04
C SER A 144 5.16 1.62 -2.88
N LEU A 145 6.13 1.58 -1.94
CA LEU A 145 6.15 2.45 -0.78
C LEU A 145 7.28 3.48 -0.84
N PHE A 146 8.44 3.11 -1.36
CA PHE A 146 9.62 3.96 -1.34
C PHE A 146 9.97 4.49 -2.72
N VAL A 147 10.14 5.81 -2.80
CA VAL A 147 10.40 6.52 -4.06
C VAL A 147 11.60 7.44 -3.89
N LEU A 148 12.55 7.34 -4.82
CA LEU A 148 13.64 8.29 -4.92
C LEU A 148 13.08 9.62 -5.43
N CYS A 149 13.07 10.64 -4.58
CA CYS A 149 12.55 11.98 -4.92
C CYS A 149 13.65 13.04 -5.11
N HIS A 150 14.84 12.74 -4.65
CA HIS A 150 16.03 13.58 -4.79
C HIS A 150 17.27 12.67 -4.83
N ARG A 151 18.39 13.13 -5.43
CA ARG A 151 19.66 12.37 -5.45
C ARG A 151 20.14 11.88 -4.07
N SER A 152 19.61 12.49 -3.01
CA SER A 152 19.97 12.19 -1.62
C SER A 152 18.78 11.79 -0.75
N TYR A 153 17.57 11.64 -1.31
CA TYR A 153 16.38 11.32 -0.53
C TYR A 153 15.52 10.25 -1.18
N ILE A 154 15.20 9.24 -0.37
CA ILE A 154 14.09 8.31 -0.63
C ILE A 154 12.98 8.64 0.36
N VAL A 155 11.76 8.80 -0.12
CA VAL A 155 10.59 9.07 0.71
C VAL A 155 9.65 7.87 0.72
N ASN A 156 9.03 7.61 1.85
CA ASN A 156 7.94 6.65 1.94
C ASN A 156 6.62 7.36 1.61
N ILE A 157 6.01 6.94 0.51
CA ILE A 157 4.80 7.58 -0.02
C ILE A 157 3.61 7.49 0.94
N ALA A 158 3.58 6.48 1.83
CA ALA A 158 2.57 6.35 2.88
C ALA A 158 2.58 7.51 3.90
N HIS A 159 3.71 8.18 4.04
CA HIS A 159 3.88 9.34 4.91
C HIS A 159 3.75 10.68 4.20
N VAL A 160 3.59 10.71 2.87
CA VAL A 160 3.44 11.96 2.11
C VAL A 160 1.99 12.43 2.18
N ARG A 161 1.76 13.64 2.69
CA ARG A 161 0.45 14.29 2.75
C ARG A 161 0.19 15.19 1.56
N THR A 162 1.22 15.93 1.14
CA THR A 162 1.08 16.92 0.08
C THR A 162 2.30 16.90 -0.81
N LEU A 163 2.09 16.98 -2.12
CA LEU A 163 3.14 17.15 -3.13
C LEU A 163 3.05 18.54 -3.76
N THR A 164 4.20 19.17 -3.91
CA THR A 164 4.41 20.31 -4.78
C THR A 164 5.41 19.93 -5.89
N ARG A 165 5.78 20.87 -6.74
CA ARG A 165 6.82 20.63 -7.76
C ARG A 165 8.23 20.53 -7.19
N THR A 166 8.46 21.00 -5.97
CA THR A 166 9.81 21.16 -5.39
C THR A 166 10.00 20.40 -4.07
N GLU A 167 8.92 20.00 -3.43
CA GLU A 167 8.96 19.31 -2.14
C GLU A 167 7.74 18.43 -1.89
N CYS A 168 7.91 17.45 -1.03
CA CYS A 168 6.82 16.69 -0.42
C CYS A 168 6.76 16.99 1.08
N LEU A 169 5.55 17.28 1.57
CA LEU A 169 5.26 17.47 2.99
C LEU A 169 4.88 16.13 3.59
N LEU A 170 5.59 15.73 4.63
CA LEU A 170 5.35 14.49 5.36
C LEU A 170 4.25 14.65 6.43
N SER A 171 3.78 13.52 6.95
CA SER A 171 2.72 13.44 7.97
C SER A 171 3.08 14.14 9.28
N ASN A 172 4.35 14.30 9.60
CA ASN A 172 4.86 14.99 10.76
C ASN A 172 5.15 16.49 10.53
N GLY A 173 4.88 17.03 9.34
CA GLY A 173 5.12 18.41 8.96
C GLY A 173 6.52 18.71 8.41
N GLU A 174 7.41 17.73 8.33
CA GLU A 174 8.72 17.90 7.69
C GLU A 174 8.59 17.93 6.17
N SER A 175 9.41 18.75 5.51
CA SER A 175 9.52 18.83 4.05
C SER A 175 10.73 18.07 3.54
N VAL A 176 10.54 17.29 2.48
CA VAL A 176 11.62 16.60 1.74
C VAL A 176 11.70 17.19 0.33
N PRO A 177 12.89 17.61 -0.14
CA PRO A 177 13.04 18.24 -1.45
C PRO A 177 12.82 17.24 -2.60
N ILE A 178 12.24 17.72 -3.69
CA ILE A 178 12.08 16.96 -4.94
C ILE A 178 12.96 17.59 -6.02
N SER A 179 13.84 16.80 -6.62
CA SER A 179 14.59 17.24 -7.80
C SER A 179 13.73 17.11 -9.06
N ARG A 180 13.96 18.02 -10.03
CA ARG A 180 13.20 18.05 -11.31
C ARG A 180 13.14 16.71 -12.02
N THR A 181 14.21 15.94 -11.94
CA THR A 181 14.34 14.61 -12.57
C THR A 181 13.35 13.58 -12.00
N TYR A 182 12.95 13.71 -10.72
CA TYR A 182 12.13 12.72 -10.01
C TYR A 182 10.67 13.15 -9.85
N VAL A 183 10.28 14.33 -10.33
CA VAL A 183 8.90 14.86 -10.21
C VAL A 183 7.88 13.91 -10.81
N SER A 184 8.18 13.33 -11.98
CA SER A 184 7.28 12.37 -12.64
C SER A 184 7.06 11.12 -11.79
N ASP A 185 8.15 10.54 -11.30
CA ASP A 185 8.12 9.25 -10.59
C ASP A 185 7.39 9.36 -9.26
N ILE A 186 7.64 10.44 -8.50
CA ILE A 186 6.96 10.64 -7.23
C ILE A 186 5.48 10.96 -7.40
N ASN A 187 5.08 11.73 -8.43
CA ASN A 187 3.67 11.97 -8.72
C ASN A 187 2.95 10.66 -9.08
N GLN A 188 3.54 9.84 -9.97
CA GLN A 188 2.97 8.55 -10.33
C GLN A 188 2.82 7.61 -9.11
N ALA A 189 3.81 7.60 -8.21
CA ALA A 189 3.76 6.80 -7.00
C ALA A 189 2.70 7.31 -6.03
N PHE A 190 2.59 8.63 -5.86
CA PHE A 190 1.58 9.26 -5.02
C PHE A 190 0.17 8.99 -5.55
N ASP A 191 -0.05 9.16 -6.85
CA ASP A 191 -1.33 8.87 -7.48
C ASP A 191 -1.70 7.40 -7.33
N ARG A 192 -0.78 6.46 -7.60
CA ARG A 192 -1.02 5.02 -7.41
C ARG A 192 -1.38 4.69 -5.96
N TYR A 193 -0.67 5.26 -4.99
CA TYR A 193 -0.93 5.01 -3.57
C TYR A 193 -2.27 5.57 -3.12
N HIS A 194 -2.67 6.75 -3.62
CA HIS A 194 -3.89 7.45 -3.20
C HIS A 194 -5.08 7.26 -4.14
N GLN A 195 -4.95 6.64 -5.32
CA GLN A 195 -6.07 6.39 -6.26
C GLN A 195 -7.20 5.55 -5.63
N GLY A 196 -6.92 4.88 -4.50
CA GLY A 196 -7.92 4.21 -3.68
C GLY A 196 -8.94 5.12 -2.96
N GLY A 197 -8.67 6.43 -2.87
CA GLY A 197 -9.48 7.39 -2.10
C GLY A 197 -10.09 8.54 -2.87
N ARG A 198 -9.96 8.61 -4.19
CA ARG A 198 -10.61 9.68 -4.97
C ARG A 198 -12.12 9.47 -5.02
N LEU A 199 -12.83 10.11 -4.08
CA LEU A 199 -14.17 10.62 -4.36
C LEU A 199 -14.01 11.60 -5.55
N LYS A 200 -14.64 11.29 -6.70
CA LYS A 200 -14.85 12.27 -7.77
C LYS A 200 -15.76 13.35 -7.20
N ASN A 201 -15.19 14.34 -6.55
CA ASN A 201 -15.91 15.57 -6.28
C ASN A 201 -16.05 16.27 -7.64
N GLY A 202 -17.25 16.17 -8.22
CA GLY A 202 -17.66 16.98 -9.34
C GLY A 202 -17.78 18.45 -8.91
N LEU A 203 -16.65 19.16 -8.97
CA LEU A 203 -16.57 20.62 -8.81
C LEU A 203 -15.46 21.17 -9.73
N ASP A 204 -15.53 20.80 -11.01
CA ASP A 204 -14.86 21.54 -12.08
C ASP A 204 -15.89 21.91 -13.12
N SER A 205 -16.78 22.86 -12.74
CA SER A 205 -17.62 23.63 -13.65
C SER A 205 -18.15 24.84 -12.92
N ILE A 206 -17.33 25.91 -12.83
CA ILE A 206 -17.74 27.32 -12.91
C ILE A 206 -16.54 28.10 -13.43
#